data_531727313d3ac4aac7bfa9f1560748e6
#
_entry.id   531727313d3ac4aac7bfa9f1560748e6
#
_cell.length_a   1.000
_cell.length_b   1.000
_cell.length_c   1.000
_cell.angle_alpha   90.00
_cell.angle_beta   90.00
_cell.angle_gamma   90.00
#
_symmetry.space_group_name_H-M   'P 1'
#
loop_
_entity.id
_entity.type
_entity.pdbx_description
1 polymer ?
#
loop_
_entity_poly.entity_id
_entity_poly.type
_entity_poly.pdbx_seq_one_letter_code
_entity_poly.pdbx_strand_id
1 'polypeptide(L)'
;MAKVTLKGLSHSYLKTQSSDADWAIRGVDIDWNDGGAYALLGPSGCGKTTLLNIISGLITPTKGDILFDDKVISGLNPVQRNIAQIFQFPVIYDTMTVYDNLAFPLRNRKIPEEEIKVKVHEIAEMLELSSTLNNRASSLTADGKQKISLGRGLVRSDVNAIMFDEPLTVIDPHLKWILRSKLKELHQKINRTMIYVTHDQTEALTFADQVVVMHEGQIVQTGTPVDLFEKPKHTFVGYFIGSPGMNVLPCQIKGSDVIVNGKKIETHQKIKKSNFDKTEVGVRPEFISFSNEGIPVKVLSVSNTGRHKIVDTESETGKIKIIAKFNEDIPSGSAFLKFKKEYTYTYGDSWIFE
;
A
#
# COMPACT_ATOMS: atom_id res chain seq x y z
N MET A 1 -7.67 21.47 -9.17
CA MET A 1 -7.00 20.21 -8.84
C MET A 1 -5.75 20.57 -8.09
N ALA A 2 -5.29 19.76 -7.17
CA ALA A 2 -4.23 20.22 -6.31
C ALA A 2 -3.11 19.16 -6.19
N LYS A 3 -1.87 19.62 -6.34
CA LYS A 3 -0.69 18.92 -5.81
C LYS A 3 -0.82 18.89 -4.29
N VAL A 4 -0.63 17.72 -3.68
CA VAL A 4 -0.67 17.56 -2.21
C VAL A 4 0.75 17.39 -1.71
N THR A 5 1.20 18.31 -0.86
CA THR A 5 2.54 18.25 -0.26
C THR A 5 2.41 18.18 1.27
N LEU A 6 3.11 17.25 1.88
CA LEU A 6 3.27 17.14 3.33
C LEU A 6 4.72 17.49 3.68
N LYS A 7 4.93 18.39 4.65
CA LYS A 7 6.26 18.85 5.06
C LYS A 7 6.47 18.62 6.55
N GLY A 8 7.38 17.70 6.89
CA GLY A 8 7.78 17.39 8.26
C GLY A 8 6.61 17.01 9.17
N LEU A 9 5.58 16.36 8.61
CA LEU A 9 4.31 16.13 9.28
C LEU A 9 4.48 15.12 10.41
N SER A 10 4.10 15.52 11.64
CA SER A 10 4.14 14.64 12.81
C SER A 10 2.87 14.81 13.64
N HIS A 11 2.38 13.72 14.20
CA HIS A 11 1.22 13.73 15.06
C HIS A 11 1.31 12.73 16.19
N SER A 12 0.93 13.19 17.37
CA SER A 12 0.72 12.37 18.57
C SER A 12 -0.64 12.68 19.18
N TYR A 13 -1.33 11.66 19.64
CA TYR A 13 -2.56 11.77 20.41
C TYR A 13 -2.28 12.13 21.89
N LEU A 14 -1.03 12.02 22.32
CA LEU A 14 -0.59 12.36 23.67
C LEU A 14 -0.21 13.84 23.78
N LYS A 15 -0.48 14.47 24.92
CA LYS A 15 -0.09 15.86 25.16
C LYS A 15 1.42 16.05 25.29
N THR A 16 2.11 15.06 25.87
CA THR A 16 3.56 15.03 26.04
C THR A 16 4.11 13.76 25.42
N GLN A 17 5.17 13.87 24.66
CA GLN A 17 5.85 12.76 24.01
C GLN A 17 7.19 12.52 24.70
N SER A 18 7.44 11.29 25.13
CA SER A 18 8.67 10.87 25.80
C SER A 18 9.49 9.89 24.99
N SER A 19 8.87 9.25 23.98
CA SER A 19 9.50 8.24 23.13
C SER A 19 8.95 8.29 21.70
N ASP A 20 9.62 7.59 20.78
CA ASP A 20 9.17 7.43 19.39
C ASP A 20 7.82 6.70 19.30
N ALA A 21 7.54 5.80 20.24
CA ALA A 21 6.28 5.06 20.29
C ALA A 21 5.05 5.95 20.58
N ASP A 22 5.26 7.15 21.09
CA ASP A 22 4.20 8.11 21.38
C ASP A 22 3.67 8.82 20.12
N TRP A 23 4.36 8.68 19.01
CA TRP A 23 4.02 9.32 17.75
C TRP A 23 3.28 8.37 16.81
N ALA A 24 2.07 8.72 16.43
CA ALA A 24 1.31 8.03 15.39
C ALA A 24 1.86 8.32 13.97
N ILE A 25 2.42 9.53 13.78
CA ILE A 25 3.10 9.98 12.55
C ILE A 25 4.40 10.67 12.94
N ARG A 26 5.50 10.33 12.27
CA ARG A 26 6.86 10.77 12.62
C ARG A 26 7.57 11.37 11.40
N GLY A 27 7.55 12.72 11.26
CA GLY A 27 8.33 13.44 10.27
C GLY A 27 8.08 13.01 8.83
N VAL A 28 6.81 12.97 8.42
CA VAL A 28 6.41 12.51 7.09
C VAL A 28 6.53 13.65 6.08
N ASP A 29 7.30 13.40 5.01
CA ASP A 29 7.43 14.25 3.83
C ASP A 29 6.91 13.50 2.61
N ILE A 30 5.96 14.11 1.87
CA ILE A 30 5.34 13.55 0.66
C ILE A 30 5.08 14.66 -0.34
N ASP A 31 5.33 14.36 -1.61
CA ASP A 31 4.87 15.13 -2.75
C ASP A 31 4.02 14.24 -3.66
N TRP A 32 2.72 14.51 -3.73
CA TRP A 32 1.79 13.87 -4.65
C TRP A 32 1.36 14.87 -5.73
N ASN A 33 1.72 14.58 -6.96
CA ASN A 33 1.35 15.42 -8.10
C ASN A 33 -0.15 15.38 -8.35
N ASP A 34 -0.68 16.45 -8.92
CA ASP A 34 -2.07 16.51 -9.34
C ASP A 34 -2.39 15.42 -10.38
N GLY A 35 -3.57 14.82 -10.26
CA GLY A 35 -4.07 13.80 -11.17
C GLY A 35 -3.46 12.41 -11.00
N GLY A 36 -2.56 12.18 -10.04
CA GLY A 36 -1.94 10.88 -9.82
C GLY A 36 -2.79 9.91 -9.00
N ALA A 37 -2.59 8.61 -9.22
CA ALA A 37 -3.11 7.53 -8.37
C ALA A 37 -2.03 7.09 -7.38
N TYR A 38 -2.30 7.27 -6.10
CA TYR A 38 -1.39 6.94 -5.01
C TYR A 38 -1.98 5.90 -4.09
N ALA A 39 -1.15 4.98 -3.60
CA ALA A 39 -1.56 4.10 -2.51
C ALA A 39 -0.70 4.36 -1.27
N LEU A 40 -1.34 4.31 -0.11
CA LEU A 40 -0.71 4.34 1.19
C LEU A 40 -0.83 2.94 1.79
N LEU A 41 0.26 2.21 1.83
CA LEU A 41 0.31 0.79 2.17
C LEU A 41 1.10 0.57 3.46
N GLY A 42 0.65 -0.32 4.32
CA GLY A 42 1.34 -0.71 5.54
C GLY A 42 0.48 -1.53 6.48
N PRO A 43 1.03 -2.11 7.54
CA PRO A 43 0.29 -2.92 8.50
C PRO A 43 -0.74 -2.08 9.27
N SER A 44 -1.68 -2.75 9.91
CA SER A 44 -2.64 -2.09 10.81
C SER A 44 -1.89 -1.37 11.94
N GLY A 45 -2.34 -0.15 12.28
CA GLY A 45 -1.74 0.65 13.35
C GLY A 45 -0.50 1.46 12.96
N CYS A 46 0.01 1.39 11.71
CA CYS A 46 1.19 2.18 11.30
C CYS A 46 0.91 3.67 11.00
N GLY A 47 -0.31 4.17 11.22
CA GLY A 47 -0.64 5.59 11.09
C GLY A 47 -1.38 6.00 9.80
N LYS A 48 -1.74 5.09 8.89
CA LYS A 48 -2.38 5.42 7.59
C LYS A 48 -3.66 6.24 7.73
N THR A 49 -4.62 5.75 8.51
CA THR A 49 -5.89 6.45 8.78
C THR A 49 -5.67 7.77 9.49
N THR A 50 -4.70 7.84 10.41
CA THR A 50 -4.31 9.10 11.06
C THR A 50 -3.82 10.11 10.04
N LEU A 51 -2.93 9.71 9.13
CA LEU A 51 -2.43 10.57 8.06
C LEU A 51 -3.57 11.05 7.15
N LEU A 52 -4.48 10.16 6.77
CA LEU A 52 -5.64 10.50 5.97
C LEU A 52 -6.54 11.53 6.65
N ASN A 53 -6.82 11.34 7.95
CA ASN A 53 -7.63 12.26 8.76
C ASN A 53 -6.95 13.62 8.96
N ILE A 54 -5.63 13.66 8.99
CA ILE A 54 -4.87 14.91 9.02
C ILE A 54 -4.99 15.64 7.67
N ILE A 55 -4.85 14.94 6.55
CA ILE A 55 -4.98 15.54 5.21
C ILE A 55 -6.40 16.07 5.00
N SER A 56 -7.43 15.34 5.44
CA SER A 56 -8.83 15.79 5.32
C SER A 56 -9.22 16.92 6.27
N GLY A 57 -8.40 17.19 7.30
CA GLY A 57 -8.68 18.23 8.30
C GLY A 57 -9.59 17.80 9.44
N LEU A 58 -9.81 16.49 9.59
CA LEU A 58 -10.50 15.91 10.75
C LEU A 58 -9.61 15.92 11.99
N ILE A 59 -8.29 15.87 11.79
CA ILE A 59 -7.27 15.96 12.83
C ILE A 59 -6.28 17.06 12.47
N THR A 60 -5.93 17.89 13.43
CA THR A 60 -4.86 18.88 13.30
C THR A 60 -3.53 18.21 13.62
N PRO A 61 -2.49 18.31 12.78
CA PRO A 61 -1.19 17.72 13.07
C PRO A 61 -0.53 18.41 14.27
N THR A 62 0.32 17.69 14.99
CA THR A 62 1.09 18.26 16.09
C THR A 62 2.23 19.15 15.58
N LYS A 63 2.85 18.75 14.44
CA LYS A 63 3.93 19.51 13.78
C LYS A 63 3.83 19.35 12.27
N GLY A 64 4.45 20.28 11.55
CA GLY A 64 4.54 20.26 10.09
C GLY A 64 3.32 20.84 9.39
N ASP A 65 3.40 20.90 8.08
CA ASP A 65 2.41 21.56 7.23
C ASP A 65 1.88 20.67 6.12
N ILE A 66 0.64 20.95 5.74
CA ILE A 66 -0.03 20.38 4.57
C ILE A 66 -0.26 21.50 3.57
N LEU A 67 0.12 21.27 2.32
CA LEU A 67 -0.07 22.25 1.26
C LEU A 67 -0.89 21.65 0.12
N PHE A 68 -1.77 22.48 -0.47
CA PHE A 68 -2.40 22.23 -1.77
C PHE A 68 -1.94 23.32 -2.73
N ASP A 69 -1.31 22.95 -3.87
CA ASP A 69 -0.74 23.87 -4.84
C ASP A 69 0.09 24.98 -4.16
N ASP A 70 1.02 24.59 -3.30
CA ASP A 70 1.91 25.46 -2.52
C ASP A 70 1.22 26.37 -1.47
N LYS A 71 -0.10 26.29 -1.32
CA LYS A 71 -0.83 26.99 -0.26
C LYS A 71 -0.97 26.15 0.99
N VAL A 72 -0.51 26.65 2.13
CA VAL A 72 -0.68 25.98 3.42
C VAL A 72 -2.16 25.89 3.78
N ILE A 73 -2.63 24.66 4.03
CA ILE A 73 -4.03 24.36 4.38
C ILE A 73 -4.17 23.74 5.77
N SER A 74 -3.09 23.65 6.54
CA SER A 74 -3.07 22.99 7.87
C SER A 74 -4.16 23.50 8.81
N GLY A 75 -4.45 24.80 8.77
CA GLY A 75 -5.49 25.44 9.58
C GLY A 75 -6.92 25.43 9.00
N LEU A 76 -7.11 24.91 7.78
CA LEU A 76 -8.43 24.86 7.14
C LEU A 76 -9.26 23.67 7.63
N ASN A 77 -10.56 23.90 7.79
CA ASN A 77 -11.51 22.83 8.12
C ASN A 77 -11.79 21.91 6.91
N PRO A 78 -12.40 20.71 7.10
CA PRO A 78 -12.66 19.76 6.04
C PRO A 78 -13.47 20.33 4.84
N VAL A 79 -14.44 21.20 5.11
CA VAL A 79 -15.27 21.82 4.06
C VAL A 79 -14.43 22.70 3.14
N GLN A 80 -13.54 23.51 3.72
CA GLN A 80 -12.64 24.41 3.01
C GLN A 80 -11.56 23.66 2.21
N ARG A 81 -11.15 22.47 2.68
CA ARG A 81 -10.19 21.61 1.94
C ARG A 81 -10.80 20.96 0.71
N ASN A 82 -12.12 20.89 0.63
CA ASN A 82 -12.88 20.34 -0.50
C ASN A 82 -12.37 18.96 -0.96
N ILE A 83 -12.31 18.02 -0.04
CA ILE A 83 -11.90 16.62 -0.28
C ILE A 83 -13.13 15.72 -0.23
N ALA A 84 -13.12 14.64 -1.01
CA ALA A 84 -14.03 13.51 -0.83
C ALA A 84 -13.29 12.41 -0.08
N GLN A 85 -13.75 12.06 1.13
CA GLN A 85 -13.23 10.93 1.89
C GLN A 85 -14.26 9.82 1.97
N ILE A 86 -13.86 8.62 1.57
CA ILE A 86 -14.63 7.37 1.68
C ILE A 86 -14.02 6.60 2.84
N PHE A 87 -14.86 6.27 3.82
CA PHE A 87 -14.44 5.60 5.05
C PHE A 87 -14.52 4.07 4.91
N GLN A 88 -13.79 3.37 5.75
CA GLN A 88 -13.77 1.90 5.84
C GLN A 88 -15.19 1.31 6.05
N PHE A 89 -15.97 1.93 6.94
CA PHE A 89 -17.37 1.59 7.12
C PHE A 89 -18.26 2.49 6.27
N PRO A 90 -19.35 1.94 5.68
CA PRO A 90 -20.21 2.72 4.81
C PRO A 90 -20.91 3.85 5.56
N VAL A 91 -20.72 5.08 5.09
CA VAL A 91 -21.40 6.28 5.58
C VAL A 91 -22.54 6.60 4.63
N ILE A 92 -23.76 6.22 4.98
CA ILE A 92 -24.94 6.34 4.15
C ILE A 92 -26.16 6.84 4.97
N TYR A 93 -27.20 7.27 4.30
CA TYR A 93 -28.51 7.56 4.88
C TYR A 93 -29.45 6.41 4.62
N ASP A 94 -29.69 5.56 5.61
CA ASP A 94 -30.51 4.35 5.50
C ASP A 94 -31.97 4.62 5.07
N THR A 95 -32.51 5.78 5.42
CA THR A 95 -33.88 6.21 5.10
C THR A 95 -34.06 6.73 3.67
N MET A 96 -32.96 7.09 3.01
CA MET A 96 -32.95 7.56 1.62
C MET A 96 -32.89 6.39 0.64
N THR A 97 -33.31 6.64 -0.61
CA THR A 97 -33.05 5.72 -1.71
C THR A 97 -31.57 5.68 -2.06
N VAL A 98 -31.17 4.69 -2.85
CA VAL A 98 -29.80 4.65 -3.43
C VAL A 98 -29.55 5.91 -4.26
N TYR A 99 -30.52 6.28 -5.10
CA TYR A 99 -30.44 7.50 -5.91
C TYR A 99 -30.22 8.74 -5.05
N ASP A 100 -31.03 8.95 -4.01
CA ASP A 100 -30.94 10.11 -3.13
C ASP A 100 -29.62 10.15 -2.36
N ASN A 101 -29.10 9.00 -1.92
CA ASN A 101 -27.77 8.93 -1.32
C ASN A 101 -26.67 9.42 -2.27
N LEU A 102 -26.70 8.99 -3.53
CA LEU A 102 -25.73 9.41 -4.54
C LEU A 102 -25.92 10.90 -4.94
N ALA A 103 -27.15 11.36 -5.03
CA ALA A 103 -27.49 12.74 -5.37
C ALA A 103 -27.18 13.75 -4.23
N PHE A 104 -27.21 13.31 -2.98
CA PHE A 104 -27.12 14.18 -1.80
C PHE A 104 -25.88 15.11 -1.81
N PRO A 105 -24.65 14.64 -2.09
CA PRO A 105 -23.47 15.52 -2.13
C PRO A 105 -23.57 16.63 -3.19
N LEU A 106 -24.23 16.35 -4.30
CA LEU A 106 -24.41 17.31 -5.40
C LEU A 106 -25.52 18.30 -5.10
N ARG A 107 -26.64 17.86 -4.52
CA ARG A 107 -27.74 18.75 -4.07
C ARG A 107 -27.25 19.74 -3.02
N ASN A 108 -26.42 19.33 -2.08
CA ASN A 108 -25.81 20.24 -1.09
C ASN A 108 -24.93 21.33 -1.74
N ARG A 109 -24.45 21.09 -2.96
CA ARG A 109 -23.71 22.06 -3.77
C ARG A 109 -24.56 22.85 -4.76
N LYS A 110 -25.89 22.66 -4.68
CA LYS A 110 -26.86 23.34 -5.56
C LYS A 110 -26.62 23.06 -7.05
N ILE A 111 -26.10 21.87 -7.38
CA ILE A 111 -26.00 21.43 -8.77
C ILE A 111 -27.40 21.23 -9.35
N PRO A 112 -27.68 21.61 -10.61
CA PRO A 112 -28.98 21.39 -11.28
C PRO A 112 -29.35 19.90 -11.30
N GLU A 113 -30.65 19.57 -11.09
CA GLU A 113 -31.12 18.19 -10.99
C GLU A 113 -30.87 17.38 -12.27
N GLU A 114 -30.91 18.03 -13.45
CA GLU A 114 -30.57 17.37 -14.73
C GLU A 114 -29.12 16.88 -14.79
N GLU A 115 -28.15 17.67 -14.27
CA GLU A 115 -26.76 17.25 -14.18
C GLU A 115 -26.57 16.16 -13.11
N ILE A 116 -27.30 16.27 -11.99
CA ILE A 116 -27.29 15.25 -10.93
C ILE A 116 -27.72 13.92 -11.50
N LYS A 117 -28.84 13.90 -12.26
CA LYS A 117 -29.38 12.68 -12.86
C LYS A 117 -28.34 11.97 -13.74
N VAL A 118 -27.63 12.71 -14.61
CA VAL A 118 -26.60 12.14 -15.46
C VAL A 118 -25.47 11.52 -14.64
N LYS A 119 -24.91 12.28 -13.69
CA LYS A 119 -23.79 11.81 -12.84
C LYS A 119 -24.16 10.62 -11.96
N VAL A 120 -25.36 10.66 -11.39
CA VAL A 120 -25.85 9.54 -10.54
C VAL A 120 -26.00 8.25 -11.34
N HIS A 121 -26.55 8.32 -12.57
CA HIS A 121 -26.70 7.13 -13.40
C HIS A 121 -25.33 6.57 -13.85
N GLU A 122 -24.39 7.46 -14.24
CA GLU A 122 -23.02 7.05 -14.60
C GLU A 122 -22.34 6.30 -13.44
N ILE A 123 -22.37 6.85 -12.23
CA ILE A 123 -21.77 6.23 -11.06
C ILE A 123 -22.53 4.97 -10.65
N ALA A 124 -23.85 4.94 -10.75
CA ALA A 124 -24.66 3.77 -10.44
C ALA A 124 -24.38 2.60 -11.40
N GLU A 125 -24.21 2.87 -12.68
CA GLU A 125 -23.83 1.86 -13.68
C GLU A 125 -22.43 1.29 -13.37
N MET A 126 -21.47 2.16 -13.11
CA MET A 126 -20.10 1.76 -12.77
C MET A 126 -20.06 0.86 -11.53
N LEU A 127 -20.88 1.16 -10.50
CA LEU A 127 -20.91 0.43 -9.23
C LEU A 127 -21.94 -0.72 -9.22
N GLU A 128 -22.61 -0.99 -10.36
CA GLU A 128 -23.66 -2.03 -10.47
C GLU A 128 -24.84 -1.80 -9.50
N LEU A 129 -25.22 -0.52 -9.36
CA LEU A 129 -26.34 -0.10 -8.52
C LEU A 129 -27.59 0.29 -9.32
N SER A 130 -27.53 0.29 -10.66
CA SER A 130 -28.60 0.81 -11.54
C SER A 130 -29.97 0.18 -11.27
N SER A 131 -30.02 -1.14 -11.05
CA SER A 131 -31.27 -1.86 -10.76
C SER A 131 -31.86 -1.56 -9.38
N THR A 132 -31.08 -0.96 -8.48
CA THR A 132 -31.45 -0.72 -7.07
C THR A 132 -31.65 0.76 -6.76
N LEU A 133 -31.53 1.67 -7.74
CA LEU A 133 -31.58 3.13 -7.54
C LEU A 133 -32.79 3.59 -6.74
N ASN A 134 -33.97 2.98 -6.96
CA ASN A 134 -35.21 3.31 -6.28
C ASN A 134 -35.39 2.62 -4.93
N ASN A 135 -34.54 1.67 -4.58
CA ASN A 135 -34.61 0.95 -3.31
C ASN A 135 -34.08 1.82 -2.17
N ARG A 136 -34.61 1.62 -0.96
CA ARG A 136 -34.03 2.25 0.24
C ARG A 136 -32.66 1.62 0.54
N ALA A 137 -31.69 2.44 0.94
CA ALA A 137 -30.36 1.96 1.28
C ALA A 137 -30.36 0.93 2.43
N SER A 138 -31.32 1.03 3.36
CA SER A 138 -31.52 0.06 4.46
C SER A 138 -31.76 -1.38 3.99
N SER A 139 -32.37 -1.57 2.80
CA SER A 139 -32.67 -2.89 2.24
C SER A 139 -31.51 -3.59 1.54
N LEU A 140 -30.38 -2.89 1.35
CA LEU A 140 -29.22 -3.45 0.66
C LEU A 140 -28.34 -4.23 1.63
N THR A 141 -27.58 -5.17 1.05
CA THR A 141 -26.48 -5.89 1.73
C THR A 141 -25.35 -4.95 2.14
N ALA A 142 -24.44 -5.41 2.98
CA ALA A 142 -23.25 -4.65 3.39
C ALA A 142 -22.41 -4.20 2.18
N ASP A 143 -22.24 -5.08 1.17
CA ASP A 143 -21.59 -4.77 -0.12
C ASP A 143 -22.33 -3.64 -0.86
N GLY A 144 -23.65 -3.73 -1.00
CA GLY A 144 -24.45 -2.67 -1.62
C GLY A 144 -24.33 -1.34 -0.90
N LYS A 145 -24.31 -1.34 0.44
CA LYS A 145 -24.11 -0.14 1.26
C LYS A 145 -22.71 0.46 1.07
N GLN A 146 -21.69 -0.38 0.94
CA GLN A 146 -20.33 0.08 0.66
C GLN A 146 -20.21 0.70 -0.75
N LYS A 147 -20.87 0.10 -1.76
CA LYS A 147 -20.96 0.68 -3.10
C LYS A 147 -21.65 2.05 -3.08
N ILE A 148 -22.71 2.24 -2.29
CA ILE A 148 -23.33 3.57 -2.11
C ILE A 148 -22.32 4.56 -1.50
N SER A 149 -21.58 4.16 -0.46
CA SER A 149 -20.57 5.01 0.19
C SER A 149 -19.46 5.43 -0.78
N LEU A 150 -18.98 4.50 -1.62
CA LEU A 150 -18.07 4.77 -2.73
C LEU A 150 -18.67 5.80 -3.70
N GLY A 151 -19.89 5.56 -4.16
CA GLY A 151 -20.56 6.40 -5.12
C GLY A 151 -20.77 7.84 -4.64
N ARG A 152 -21.05 8.03 -3.36
CA ARG A 152 -21.17 9.36 -2.74
C ARG A 152 -19.87 10.18 -2.80
N GLY A 153 -18.73 9.52 -2.73
CA GLY A 153 -17.44 10.18 -2.92
C GLY A 153 -17.14 10.47 -4.40
N LEU A 154 -17.36 9.47 -5.26
CA LEU A 154 -17.00 9.49 -6.67
C LEU A 154 -17.89 10.42 -7.53
N VAL A 155 -19.14 10.65 -7.15
CA VAL A 155 -20.06 11.53 -7.85
C VAL A 155 -19.58 13.00 -7.83
N ARG A 156 -18.66 13.35 -6.91
CA ARG A 156 -18.11 14.67 -6.75
C ARG A 156 -16.95 14.92 -7.72
N SER A 157 -17.17 15.69 -8.75
CA SER A 157 -16.15 16.07 -9.73
C SER A 157 -15.38 17.36 -9.41
N ASP A 158 -15.76 18.07 -8.34
CA ASP A 158 -15.25 19.39 -7.95
C ASP A 158 -14.17 19.34 -6.84
N VAL A 159 -13.74 18.15 -6.44
CA VAL A 159 -12.85 17.95 -5.29
C VAL A 159 -11.37 18.10 -5.65
N ASN A 160 -10.57 18.53 -4.65
CA ASN A 160 -9.11 18.60 -4.76
C ASN A 160 -8.46 17.23 -4.75
N ALA A 161 -9.00 16.29 -3.97
CA ALA A 161 -8.57 14.89 -3.94
C ALA A 161 -9.72 13.97 -3.52
N ILE A 162 -9.66 12.71 -3.95
CA ILE A 162 -10.53 11.63 -3.48
C ILE A 162 -9.67 10.69 -2.65
N MET A 163 -10.09 10.44 -1.41
CA MET A 163 -9.36 9.60 -0.47
C MET A 163 -10.20 8.40 -0.05
N PHE A 164 -9.60 7.22 -0.10
CA PHE A 164 -10.23 5.95 0.24
C PHE A 164 -9.53 5.35 1.44
N ASP A 165 -10.25 5.15 2.54
CA ASP A 165 -9.74 4.48 3.74
C ASP A 165 -10.25 3.05 3.79
N GLU A 166 -9.44 2.10 3.31
CA GLU A 166 -9.74 0.67 3.21
C GLU A 166 -11.13 0.36 2.60
N PRO A 167 -11.48 0.92 1.44
CA PRO A 167 -12.86 1.00 0.94
C PRO A 167 -13.44 -0.35 0.53
N LEU A 168 -12.61 -1.38 0.34
CA LEU A 168 -13.04 -2.69 -0.14
C LEU A 168 -13.00 -3.77 0.94
N THR A 169 -12.72 -3.44 2.19
CA THR A 169 -12.51 -4.43 3.27
C THR A 169 -13.73 -5.35 3.48
N VAL A 170 -14.94 -4.80 3.38
CA VAL A 170 -16.19 -5.55 3.59
C VAL A 170 -16.77 -6.19 2.32
N ILE A 171 -16.09 -6.03 1.18
CA ILE A 171 -16.54 -6.50 -0.13
C ILE A 171 -16.02 -7.92 -0.40
N ASP A 172 -16.85 -8.73 -1.07
CA ASP A 172 -16.47 -10.08 -1.50
C ASP A 172 -15.19 -10.08 -2.35
N PRO A 173 -14.24 -11.00 -2.15
CA PRO A 173 -12.97 -11.05 -2.86
C PRO A 173 -13.08 -11.01 -4.39
N HIS A 174 -14.08 -11.68 -4.97
CA HIS A 174 -14.30 -11.65 -6.43
C HIS A 174 -14.71 -10.25 -6.90
N LEU A 175 -15.59 -9.58 -6.16
CA LEU A 175 -16.04 -8.22 -6.47
C LEU A 175 -14.96 -7.17 -6.22
N LYS A 176 -14.06 -7.39 -5.25
CA LYS A 176 -12.91 -6.49 -5.01
C LYS A 176 -12.10 -6.26 -6.27
N TRP A 177 -11.79 -7.32 -7.02
CA TRP A 177 -11.01 -7.21 -8.25
C TRP A 177 -11.73 -6.36 -9.30
N ILE A 178 -13.03 -6.61 -9.52
CA ILE A 178 -13.85 -5.87 -10.48
C ILE A 178 -13.92 -4.40 -10.11
N LEU A 179 -14.25 -4.09 -8.85
CA LEU A 179 -14.39 -2.71 -8.38
C LEU A 179 -13.07 -1.95 -8.45
N ARG A 180 -11.94 -2.57 -8.09
CA ARG A 180 -10.63 -1.95 -8.21
C ARG A 180 -10.28 -1.62 -9.66
N SER A 181 -10.55 -2.52 -10.61
CA SER A 181 -10.35 -2.26 -12.03
C SER A 181 -11.21 -1.08 -12.51
N LYS A 182 -12.49 -1.05 -12.10
CA LYS A 182 -13.40 0.06 -12.42
C LYS A 182 -12.95 1.39 -11.77
N LEU A 183 -12.42 1.37 -10.55
CA LEU A 183 -11.87 2.57 -9.91
C LEU A 183 -10.64 3.08 -10.66
N LYS A 184 -9.76 2.18 -11.16
CA LYS A 184 -8.61 2.57 -11.97
C LYS A 184 -9.04 3.15 -13.33
N GLU A 185 -10.00 2.56 -14.00
CA GLU A 185 -10.59 3.10 -15.24
C GLU A 185 -11.22 4.47 -15.00
N LEU A 186 -11.96 4.64 -13.92
CA LEU A 186 -12.52 5.93 -13.54
C LEU A 186 -11.42 6.97 -13.29
N HIS A 187 -10.37 6.61 -12.54
CA HIS A 187 -9.24 7.50 -12.32
C HIS A 187 -8.65 8.01 -13.64
N GLN A 188 -8.45 7.13 -14.63
CA GLN A 188 -7.93 7.50 -15.95
C GLN A 188 -8.87 8.44 -16.70
N LYS A 189 -10.20 8.31 -16.53
CA LYS A 189 -11.19 9.17 -17.16
C LYS A 189 -11.28 10.57 -16.53
N ILE A 190 -11.32 10.63 -15.19
CA ILE A 190 -11.53 11.88 -14.47
C ILE A 190 -10.24 12.62 -14.15
N ASN A 191 -9.09 11.96 -14.24
CA ASN A 191 -7.75 12.49 -13.98
C ASN A 191 -7.68 13.33 -12.69
N ARG A 192 -8.14 12.75 -11.57
CA ARG A 192 -8.16 13.38 -10.24
C ARG A 192 -7.14 12.72 -9.33
N THR A 193 -6.55 13.49 -8.43
CA THR A 193 -5.69 12.92 -7.39
C THR A 193 -6.49 11.95 -6.54
N MET A 194 -6.11 10.68 -6.56
CA MET A 194 -6.70 9.61 -5.75
C MET A 194 -5.68 9.04 -4.79
N ILE A 195 -6.03 8.96 -3.51
CA ILE A 195 -5.20 8.40 -2.44
C ILE A 195 -5.93 7.20 -1.86
N TYR A 196 -5.39 6.02 -2.08
CA TYR A 196 -5.98 4.75 -1.68
C TYR A 196 -5.22 4.15 -0.51
N VAL A 197 -5.84 4.11 0.66
CA VAL A 197 -5.27 3.50 1.88
C VAL A 197 -5.72 2.06 1.98
N THR A 198 -4.77 1.16 2.16
CA THR A 198 -5.04 -0.27 2.36
C THR A 198 -3.90 -0.96 3.12
N HIS A 199 -4.20 -2.11 3.69
CA HIS A 199 -3.19 -3.07 4.17
C HIS A 199 -2.98 -4.24 3.19
N ASP A 200 -3.78 -4.33 2.13
CA ASP A 200 -3.68 -5.35 1.07
C ASP A 200 -2.71 -4.87 -0.02
N GLN A 201 -1.56 -5.57 -0.12
CA GLN A 201 -0.54 -5.27 -1.14
C GLN A 201 -1.10 -5.39 -2.56
N THR A 202 -1.99 -6.36 -2.83
CA THR A 202 -2.55 -6.56 -4.17
C THR A 202 -3.41 -5.37 -4.58
N GLU A 203 -4.17 -4.81 -3.64
CA GLU A 203 -4.96 -3.59 -3.89
C GLU A 203 -4.05 -2.41 -4.23
N ALA A 204 -3.03 -2.15 -3.39
CA ALA A 204 -2.10 -1.05 -3.59
C ALA A 204 -1.31 -1.15 -4.91
N LEU A 205 -0.69 -2.30 -5.15
CA LEU A 205 0.21 -2.51 -6.30
C LEU A 205 -0.52 -2.55 -7.65
N THR A 206 -1.83 -2.83 -7.67
CA THR A 206 -2.61 -2.88 -8.92
C THR A 206 -3.38 -1.61 -9.21
N PHE A 207 -3.69 -0.81 -8.20
CA PHE A 207 -4.39 0.46 -8.36
C PHE A 207 -3.44 1.62 -8.65
N ALA A 208 -2.38 1.78 -7.85
CA ALA A 208 -1.59 3.01 -7.80
C ALA A 208 -0.46 3.06 -8.85
N ASP A 209 -0.15 4.29 -9.28
CA ASP A 209 1.05 4.59 -10.06
C ASP A 209 2.28 4.66 -9.15
N GLN A 210 2.09 5.16 -7.93
CA GLN A 210 3.10 5.18 -6.87
C GLN A 210 2.51 4.71 -5.55
N VAL A 211 3.28 3.90 -4.85
CA VAL A 211 2.91 3.36 -3.53
C VAL A 211 3.86 3.91 -2.47
N VAL A 212 3.28 4.46 -1.42
CA VAL A 212 3.98 4.92 -0.21
C VAL A 212 3.85 3.82 0.84
N VAL A 213 4.96 3.22 1.24
CA VAL A 213 4.98 2.19 2.28
C VAL A 213 5.25 2.82 3.63
N MET A 214 4.32 2.66 4.55
CA MET A 214 4.43 3.13 5.94
C MET A 214 4.73 2.00 6.91
N HIS A 215 5.62 2.28 7.85
CA HIS A 215 5.94 1.40 8.97
C HIS A 215 6.21 2.25 10.21
N GLU A 216 5.60 1.90 11.36
CA GLU A 216 5.79 2.59 12.65
C GLU A 216 5.71 4.12 12.58
N GLY A 217 4.70 4.66 11.89
CA GLY A 217 4.47 6.09 11.76
C GLY A 217 5.39 6.82 10.77
N GLN A 218 6.26 6.11 10.07
CA GLN A 218 7.21 6.67 9.09
C GLN A 218 6.97 6.14 7.69
N ILE A 219 7.43 6.89 6.70
CA ILE A 219 7.55 6.41 5.32
C ILE A 219 8.90 5.70 5.19
N VAL A 220 8.87 4.42 4.84
CA VAL A 220 10.09 3.63 4.64
C VAL A 220 10.51 3.55 3.18
N GLN A 221 9.55 3.64 2.25
CA GLN A 221 9.85 3.75 0.81
C GLN A 221 8.65 4.31 0.05
N THR A 222 8.93 5.11 -0.96
CA THR A 222 7.98 5.49 -2.01
C THR A 222 8.55 5.05 -3.36
N GLY A 223 7.71 4.51 -4.24
CA GLY A 223 8.12 4.08 -5.58
C GLY A 223 6.99 3.44 -6.36
N THR A 224 7.30 3.08 -7.60
CA THR A 224 6.40 2.26 -8.42
C THR A 224 6.25 0.85 -7.83
N PRO A 225 5.20 0.09 -8.17
CA PRO A 225 5.08 -1.32 -7.79
C PRO A 225 6.33 -2.15 -8.10
N VAL A 226 6.96 -1.89 -9.25
CA VAL A 226 8.19 -2.58 -9.67
C VAL A 226 9.37 -2.22 -8.78
N ASP A 227 9.57 -0.93 -8.46
CA ASP A 227 10.66 -0.49 -7.58
C ASP A 227 10.55 -1.12 -6.19
N LEU A 228 9.35 -1.18 -5.64
CA LEU A 228 9.12 -1.76 -4.31
C LEU A 228 9.36 -3.28 -4.29
N PHE A 229 9.06 -3.95 -5.39
CA PHE A 229 9.28 -5.38 -5.52
C PHE A 229 10.75 -5.71 -5.80
N GLU A 230 11.35 -5.08 -6.82
CA GLU A 230 12.71 -5.43 -7.26
C GLU A 230 13.80 -4.81 -6.39
N LYS A 231 13.58 -3.60 -5.86
CA LYS A 231 14.60 -2.81 -5.14
C LYS A 231 14.09 -2.32 -3.78
N PRO A 232 13.75 -3.22 -2.85
CA PRO A 232 13.30 -2.81 -1.52
C PRO A 232 14.43 -2.08 -0.78
N LYS A 233 14.17 -0.84 -0.37
CA LYS A 233 15.15 0.00 0.35
C LYS A 233 15.24 -0.32 1.83
N HIS A 234 14.25 -1.04 2.37
CA HIS A 234 14.17 -1.44 3.76
C HIS A 234 13.77 -2.91 3.84
N THR A 235 14.33 -3.67 4.79
CA THR A 235 14.01 -5.10 4.96
C THR A 235 12.52 -5.34 5.18
N PHE A 236 11.85 -4.43 5.89
CA PHE A 236 10.40 -4.47 6.06
C PHE A 236 9.66 -4.42 4.71
N VAL A 237 10.05 -3.55 3.77
CA VAL A 237 9.42 -3.46 2.44
C VAL A 237 9.60 -4.78 1.68
N GLY A 238 10.80 -5.35 1.73
CA GLY A 238 11.08 -6.64 1.11
C GLY A 238 10.21 -7.77 1.69
N TYR A 239 10.08 -7.80 3.01
CA TYR A 239 9.25 -8.79 3.71
C TYR A 239 7.75 -8.58 3.48
N PHE A 240 7.29 -7.33 3.55
CA PHE A 240 5.86 -6.98 3.51
C PHE A 240 5.28 -7.08 2.10
N ILE A 241 6.08 -6.80 1.06
CA ILE A 241 5.65 -6.89 -0.34
C ILE A 241 6.13 -8.22 -0.93
N GLY A 242 5.21 -9.03 -1.41
CA GLY A 242 5.43 -10.37 -1.95
C GLY A 242 4.79 -11.46 -1.08
N SER A 243 4.44 -12.59 -1.71
CA SER A 243 3.84 -13.74 -1.03
C SER A 243 4.39 -15.04 -1.64
N PRO A 244 5.39 -15.64 -1.00
CA PRO A 244 6.07 -15.26 0.25
C PRO A 244 6.88 -13.95 0.16
N GLY A 245 7.12 -13.29 1.30
CA GLY A 245 8.00 -12.13 1.37
C GLY A 245 9.48 -12.48 1.14
N MET A 246 10.31 -11.44 1.03
CA MET A 246 11.76 -11.54 0.86
C MET A 246 12.39 -12.34 2.01
N ASN A 247 13.32 -13.24 1.71
CA ASN A 247 14.18 -13.85 2.70
C ASN A 247 15.18 -12.79 3.18
N VAL A 248 15.30 -12.65 4.49
CA VAL A 248 16.27 -11.76 5.15
C VAL A 248 17.14 -12.63 6.04
N LEU A 249 18.42 -12.71 5.72
CA LEU A 249 19.38 -13.60 6.37
C LEU A 249 20.51 -12.79 7.02
N PRO A 250 20.93 -13.10 8.26
CA PRO A 250 22.09 -12.48 8.85
C PRO A 250 23.34 -12.79 8.02
N CYS A 251 24.19 -11.81 7.84
CA CYS A 251 25.44 -11.94 7.12
C CYS A 251 26.62 -11.29 7.85
N GLN A 252 27.82 -11.68 7.49
CA GLN A 252 29.06 -11.02 7.91
C GLN A 252 29.68 -10.30 6.72
N ILE A 253 30.19 -9.10 6.97
CA ILE A 253 30.92 -8.34 5.96
C ILE A 253 32.42 -8.42 6.28
N LYS A 254 33.21 -9.00 5.36
CA LYS A 254 34.68 -9.07 5.46
C LYS A 254 35.31 -8.34 4.29
N GLY A 255 35.72 -7.10 4.54
CA GLY A 255 36.17 -6.20 3.47
C GLY A 255 35.02 -5.83 2.54
N SER A 256 35.06 -6.29 1.29
CA SER A 256 33.97 -6.14 0.31
C SER A 256 33.11 -7.39 0.14
N ASP A 257 33.44 -8.46 0.86
CA ASP A 257 32.78 -9.76 0.70
C ASP A 257 31.64 -9.93 1.72
N VAL A 258 30.50 -10.36 1.21
CA VAL A 258 29.32 -10.73 2.01
C VAL A 258 29.33 -12.23 2.23
N ILE A 259 29.25 -12.66 3.48
CA ILE A 259 29.34 -14.06 3.87
C ILE A 259 28.07 -14.46 4.61
N VAL A 260 27.38 -15.49 4.08
CA VAL A 260 26.22 -16.15 4.70
C VAL A 260 26.56 -17.63 4.87
N ASN A 261 26.39 -18.20 6.07
CA ASN A 261 26.75 -19.60 6.36
C ASN A 261 28.19 -19.97 5.94
N GLY A 262 29.15 -19.09 6.17
CA GLY A 262 30.53 -19.31 5.78
C GLY A 262 30.80 -19.29 4.25
N LYS A 263 29.78 -19.05 3.44
CA LYS A 263 29.88 -18.96 1.97
C LYS A 263 29.82 -17.52 1.50
N LYS A 264 30.69 -17.16 0.55
CA LYS A 264 30.68 -15.87 -0.10
C LYS A 264 29.47 -15.78 -1.03
N ILE A 265 28.69 -14.70 -0.88
CA ILE A 265 27.50 -14.40 -1.69
C ILE A 265 27.79 -13.17 -2.55
N GLU A 266 27.43 -13.26 -3.80
CA GLU A 266 27.46 -12.11 -4.70
C GLU A 266 26.21 -11.24 -4.46
N THR A 267 26.43 -9.92 -4.31
CA THR A 267 25.35 -8.96 -4.07
C THR A 267 25.35 -7.88 -5.14
N HIS A 268 24.21 -7.17 -5.26
CA HIS A 268 24.08 -6.06 -6.21
C HIS A 268 25.03 -4.91 -5.87
N GLN A 269 25.16 -4.57 -4.58
CA GLN A 269 26.00 -3.48 -4.13
C GLN A 269 27.46 -3.90 -3.98
N LYS A 270 28.34 -2.92 -4.20
CA LYS A 270 29.75 -3.00 -3.76
C LYS A 270 29.85 -2.35 -2.39
N ILE A 271 30.06 -3.16 -1.36
CA ILE A 271 30.07 -2.69 0.02
C ILE A 271 31.33 -1.88 0.27
N LYS A 272 31.15 -0.63 0.69
CA LYS A 272 32.18 0.18 1.33
C LYS A 272 32.06 -0.05 2.85
N LYS A 273 33.21 -0.15 3.53
CA LYS A 273 33.29 -0.41 4.97
C LYS A 273 32.36 0.54 5.77
N SER A 274 31.44 0.00 6.53
CA SER A 274 30.51 0.77 7.38
C SER A 274 30.27 0.02 8.69
N ASN A 275 30.14 0.77 9.79
CA ASN A 275 29.85 0.22 11.10
C ASN A 275 28.31 0.22 11.27
N PHE A 276 27.71 -0.95 11.13
CA PHE A 276 26.32 -1.20 11.46
C PHE A 276 26.26 -2.22 12.59
N ASP A 277 25.27 -2.09 13.45
CA ASP A 277 25.05 -3.05 14.54
C ASP A 277 24.57 -4.39 14.00
N LYS A 278 23.74 -4.35 12.95
CA LYS A 278 23.19 -5.54 12.30
C LYS A 278 23.41 -5.49 10.79
N THR A 279 23.92 -6.57 10.22
CA THR A 279 24.05 -6.71 8.75
C THR A 279 23.29 -7.91 8.23
N GLU A 280 22.54 -7.73 7.16
CA GLU A 280 21.65 -8.74 6.59
C GLU A 280 21.74 -8.74 5.06
N VAL A 281 21.45 -9.90 4.47
CA VAL A 281 21.21 -10.07 3.02
C VAL A 281 19.74 -10.32 2.80
N GLY A 282 19.16 -9.59 1.85
CA GLY A 282 17.80 -9.79 1.39
C GLY A 282 17.78 -10.35 -0.03
N VAL A 283 16.99 -11.38 -0.25
CA VAL A 283 16.74 -11.96 -1.57
C VAL A 283 15.32 -12.52 -1.65
N ARG A 284 14.60 -12.22 -2.73
CA ARG A 284 13.24 -12.75 -2.89
C ARG A 284 13.26 -14.21 -3.27
N PRO A 285 12.23 -14.98 -2.89
CA PRO A 285 12.09 -16.40 -3.22
C PRO A 285 12.19 -16.70 -4.73
N GLU A 286 11.75 -15.77 -5.57
CA GLU A 286 11.77 -15.87 -7.03
C GLU A 286 13.18 -15.77 -7.62
N PHE A 287 14.13 -15.21 -6.88
CA PHE A 287 15.51 -15.01 -7.33
C PHE A 287 16.51 -15.97 -6.68
N ILE A 288 16.00 -17.07 -6.14
CA ILE A 288 16.78 -18.18 -5.60
C ILE A 288 16.56 -19.40 -6.47
N SER A 289 17.61 -20.12 -6.76
CA SER A 289 17.55 -21.39 -7.52
C SER A 289 18.37 -22.49 -6.81
N PHE A 290 17.99 -23.74 -7.05
CA PHE A 290 18.83 -24.88 -6.70
C PHE A 290 20.07 -24.94 -7.59
N SER A 291 21.19 -25.37 -7.02
CA SER A 291 22.49 -25.41 -7.68
C SER A 291 23.34 -26.56 -7.13
N ASN A 292 24.47 -26.83 -7.81
CA ASN A 292 25.45 -27.82 -7.34
C ASN A 292 26.40 -27.24 -6.28
N GLU A 293 26.41 -25.92 -6.11
CA GLU A 293 27.24 -25.20 -5.13
C GLU A 293 26.50 -23.98 -4.58
N GLY A 294 26.90 -23.47 -3.42
CA GLY A 294 26.32 -22.28 -2.81
C GLY A 294 26.00 -22.49 -1.34
N ILE A 295 24.86 -21.95 -0.87
CA ILE A 295 24.43 -22.10 0.52
C ILE A 295 23.85 -23.48 0.72
N PRO A 296 24.42 -24.30 1.66
CA PRO A 296 23.87 -25.63 1.96
C PRO A 296 22.54 -25.48 2.73
N VAL A 297 21.55 -26.24 2.30
CA VAL A 297 20.22 -26.26 2.93
C VAL A 297 19.66 -27.68 2.98
N LYS A 298 18.70 -27.89 3.87
CA LYS A 298 17.85 -29.06 3.92
C LYS A 298 16.46 -28.69 3.43
N VAL A 299 15.93 -29.40 2.46
CA VAL A 299 14.54 -29.21 2.00
C VAL A 299 13.61 -29.79 3.06
N LEU A 300 12.66 -28.98 3.54
CA LEU A 300 11.71 -29.34 4.59
C LEU A 300 10.36 -29.74 4.01
N SER A 301 9.83 -28.92 3.10
CA SER A 301 8.51 -29.15 2.50
C SER A 301 8.40 -28.51 1.14
N VAL A 302 7.49 -29.03 0.31
CA VAL A 302 7.14 -28.53 -1.01
C VAL A 302 5.63 -28.35 -1.08
N SER A 303 5.17 -27.12 -1.26
CA SER A 303 3.76 -26.77 -1.42
C SER A 303 3.48 -26.42 -2.88
N ASN A 304 2.58 -27.14 -3.52
CA ASN A 304 2.19 -26.88 -4.90
C ASN A 304 0.96 -25.96 -4.94
N THR A 305 1.11 -24.76 -5.50
CA THR A 305 0.02 -23.76 -5.61
C THR A 305 -0.76 -23.85 -6.93
N GLY A 306 -0.41 -24.79 -7.81
CA GLY A 306 -0.97 -24.89 -9.16
C GLY A 306 -0.30 -24.00 -10.19
N ARG A 307 0.37 -22.92 -9.77
CA ARG A 307 1.14 -22.01 -10.65
C ARG A 307 2.64 -22.22 -10.51
N HIS A 308 3.08 -22.42 -9.30
CA HIS A 308 4.48 -22.61 -8.92
C HIS A 308 4.55 -23.49 -7.67
N LYS A 309 5.75 -23.92 -7.32
CA LYS A 309 6.02 -24.61 -6.06
C LYS A 309 6.65 -23.63 -5.07
N ILE A 310 6.16 -23.62 -3.83
CA ILE A 310 6.82 -22.93 -2.71
C ILE A 310 7.60 -24.01 -1.97
N VAL A 311 8.92 -23.84 -1.87
CA VAL A 311 9.80 -24.77 -1.19
C VAL A 311 10.34 -24.14 0.08
N ASP A 312 10.05 -24.74 1.22
CA ASP A 312 10.63 -24.35 2.49
C ASP A 312 11.92 -25.14 2.71
N THR A 313 12.99 -24.43 2.96
CA THR A 313 14.30 -25.00 3.26
C THR A 313 14.84 -24.43 4.56
N GLU A 314 15.79 -25.12 5.17
CA GLU A 314 16.48 -24.70 6.39
C GLU A 314 17.98 -24.68 6.16
N SER A 315 18.61 -23.60 6.57
CA SER A 315 20.05 -23.41 6.61
C SER A 315 20.51 -23.15 8.06
N GLU A 316 21.81 -23.09 8.30
CA GLU A 316 22.37 -22.73 9.61
C GLU A 316 21.94 -21.33 10.09
N THR A 317 21.69 -20.40 9.16
CA THR A 317 21.25 -19.00 9.47
C THR A 317 19.74 -18.83 9.50
N GLY A 318 18.96 -19.89 9.26
CA GLY A 318 17.51 -19.86 9.32
C GLY A 318 16.80 -20.43 8.10
N LYS A 319 15.51 -20.24 8.08
CA LYS A 319 14.64 -20.74 6.99
C LYS A 319 14.76 -19.88 5.73
N ILE A 320 14.80 -20.54 4.58
CA ILE A 320 14.82 -19.88 3.25
C ILE A 320 13.67 -20.45 2.43
N LYS A 321 12.86 -19.56 1.89
CA LYS A 321 11.76 -19.91 0.97
C LYS A 321 12.19 -19.69 -0.46
N ILE A 322 11.76 -20.57 -1.34
CA ILE A 322 12.08 -20.54 -2.76
C ILE A 322 10.77 -20.65 -3.54
N ILE A 323 10.64 -19.91 -4.64
CA ILE A 323 9.61 -20.13 -5.64
C ILE A 323 10.24 -20.83 -6.83
N ALA A 324 9.91 -22.11 -6.98
CA ALA A 324 10.34 -22.92 -8.10
C ALA A 324 9.24 -23.04 -9.16
N LYS A 325 9.61 -23.24 -10.43
CA LYS A 325 8.65 -23.45 -11.50
C LYS A 325 7.81 -24.70 -11.25
N PHE A 326 6.57 -24.69 -11.76
CA PHE A 326 5.65 -25.83 -11.58
C PHE A 326 6.27 -27.17 -11.99
N ASN A 327 7.00 -27.21 -13.11
CA ASN A 327 7.63 -28.40 -13.68
C ASN A 327 9.06 -28.64 -13.21
N GLU A 328 9.57 -27.85 -12.27
CA GLU A 328 10.94 -28.00 -11.76
C GLU A 328 11.02 -29.17 -10.78
N ASP A 329 12.00 -30.04 -10.97
CA ASP A 329 12.27 -31.11 -10.04
C ASP A 329 12.95 -30.56 -8.78
N ILE A 330 12.37 -30.82 -7.62
CA ILE A 330 12.87 -30.34 -6.35
C ILE A 330 13.74 -31.43 -5.70
N PRO A 331 14.99 -31.13 -5.36
CA PRO A 331 15.84 -32.08 -4.64
C PRO A 331 15.21 -32.52 -3.32
N SER A 332 15.33 -33.80 -2.99
CA SER A 332 14.94 -34.34 -1.71
C SER A 332 16.13 -34.34 -0.72
N GLY A 333 15.94 -33.82 0.48
CA GLY A 333 16.98 -33.81 1.53
C GLY A 333 17.94 -32.62 1.38
N SER A 334 19.24 -32.89 1.28
CA SER A 334 20.27 -31.83 1.20
C SER A 334 20.39 -31.25 -0.21
N ALA A 335 20.52 -29.95 -0.29
CA ALA A 335 20.66 -29.21 -1.53
C ALA A 335 21.52 -27.95 -1.35
N PHE A 336 21.87 -27.27 -2.42
CA PHE A 336 22.56 -26.00 -2.39
C PHE A 336 21.70 -24.94 -3.09
N LEU A 337 21.76 -23.70 -2.57
CA LEU A 337 21.06 -22.57 -3.13
C LEU A 337 22.03 -21.54 -3.68
N LYS A 338 21.66 -21.01 -4.85
CA LYS A 338 22.34 -19.87 -5.48
C LYS A 338 21.39 -18.67 -5.54
N PHE A 339 21.88 -17.51 -5.12
CA PHE A 339 21.16 -16.26 -5.17
C PHE A 339 21.52 -15.49 -6.44
N LYS A 340 20.53 -14.91 -7.09
CA LYS A 340 20.73 -14.09 -8.29
C LYS A 340 21.28 -12.73 -7.88
N LYS A 341 22.53 -12.45 -8.24
CA LYS A 341 23.33 -11.28 -7.83
C LYS A 341 22.57 -9.96 -7.96
N GLU A 342 21.91 -9.73 -9.10
CA GLU A 342 21.24 -8.48 -9.44
C GLU A 342 20.06 -8.16 -8.51
N TYR A 343 19.50 -9.16 -7.84
CA TYR A 343 18.35 -9.07 -6.94
C TYR A 343 18.68 -9.48 -5.49
N THR A 344 19.97 -9.54 -5.18
CA THR A 344 20.46 -9.83 -3.82
C THR A 344 21.05 -8.56 -3.23
N TYR A 345 20.41 -8.04 -2.19
CA TYR A 345 20.74 -6.76 -1.58
C TYR A 345 21.29 -6.94 -0.17
N THR A 346 22.18 -6.05 0.24
CA THR A 346 22.74 -6.02 1.60
C THR A 346 22.16 -4.86 2.37
N TYR A 347 21.84 -5.10 3.63
CA TYR A 347 21.20 -4.15 4.54
C TYR A 347 22.05 -3.97 5.80
N GLY A 348 22.12 -2.73 6.29
CA GLY A 348 22.65 -2.35 7.59
C GLY A 348 21.56 -1.71 8.42
N ASP A 349 21.28 -2.22 9.61
CA ASP A 349 20.21 -1.75 10.51
C ASP A 349 18.86 -1.59 9.78
N SER A 350 18.53 -2.61 8.97
CA SER A 350 17.35 -2.73 8.12
C SER A 350 17.30 -1.86 6.86
N TRP A 351 18.23 -0.93 6.64
CA TRP A 351 18.28 -0.10 5.45
C TRP A 351 19.28 -0.64 4.43
N ILE A 352 18.95 -0.47 3.15
CA ILE A 352 19.81 -0.90 2.04
C ILE A 352 21.14 -0.12 2.07
N PHE A 353 22.25 -0.82 1.82
CA PHE A 353 23.54 -0.16 1.62
C PHE A 353 23.51 0.68 0.34
N GLU A 354 23.97 1.91 0.40
CA GLU A 354 24.16 2.80 -0.75
C GLU A 354 25.52 2.60 -1.43
#